data_4e1caf500cc20491ad540d042f780274
#
_entry.id   4e1caf500cc20491ad540d042f780274
#
_cell.length_a   1.000
_cell.length_b   1.000
_cell.length_c   1.000
_cell.angle_alpha   90.00
_cell.angle_beta   90.00
_cell.angle_gamma   90.00
#
_symmetry.space_group_name_H-M   'P 1'
#
loop_
_entity.id
_entity.type
_entity.pdbx_description
1 polymer ?
#
loop_
_entity_poly.entity_id
_entity_poly.type
_entity_poly.pdbx_seq_one_letter_code
_entity_poly.pdbx_strand_id
1 'polypeptide(L)'
;MAVKDSIYLLKECDAGAKMAIASLDDVKDRTQNTELQKILLESRQQHELIMEEIHKLLDSIGTGEKEPNPMARSMSAVKTGVKMGLDDSDQTVADLITDGCGMGIKSLHKYLNQYVAAETTARAICRMLIAVEEQLVCDIKRFL
;
A
#
# COMPACT_ATOMS: atom_id res chain seq x y z
N MET A 1 0.58 6.52 26.13
CA MET A 1 -0.11 7.05 24.93
C MET A 1 0.75 6.99 23.69
N ALA A 2 1.99 7.50 23.72
CA ALA A 2 2.88 7.46 22.54
C ALA A 2 3.17 6.03 22.06
N VAL A 3 3.46 5.11 22.96
CA VAL A 3 3.73 3.71 22.61
C VAL A 3 2.49 3.06 21.99
N LYS A 4 1.33 3.26 22.58
CA LYS A 4 0.06 2.69 22.09
C LYS A 4 -0.28 3.23 20.70
N ASP A 5 -0.21 4.54 20.52
CA ASP A 5 -0.49 5.17 19.21
C ASP A 5 0.53 4.72 18.18
N SER A 6 1.81 4.58 18.55
CA SER A 6 2.85 4.10 17.65
C SER A 6 2.57 2.67 17.17
N ILE A 7 2.15 1.79 18.08
CA ILE A 7 1.79 0.41 17.73
C ILE A 7 0.60 0.39 16.76
N TYR A 8 -0.44 1.13 17.05
CA TYR A 8 -1.63 1.18 16.20
C TYR A 8 -1.29 1.74 14.83
N LEU A 9 -0.54 2.85 14.76
CA LEU A 9 -0.15 3.45 13.50
C LEU A 9 0.69 2.48 12.67
N LEU A 10 1.69 1.85 13.27
CA LEU A 10 2.55 0.89 12.58
C LEU A 10 1.77 -0.32 12.06
N LYS A 11 0.82 -0.83 12.84
CA LYS A 11 -0.01 -1.95 12.41
C LYS A 11 -0.91 -1.58 11.23
N GLU A 12 -1.46 -0.38 11.23
CA GLU A 12 -2.26 0.08 10.09
C GLU A 12 -1.39 0.29 8.84
N CYS A 13 -0.18 0.82 9.00
CA CYS A 13 0.77 0.94 7.89
C CYS A 13 1.17 -0.44 7.35
N ASP A 14 1.41 -1.40 8.21
CA ASP A 14 1.75 -2.77 7.82
C ASP A 14 0.62 -3.40 6.99
N ALA A 15 -0.60 -3.30 7.48
CA ALA A 15 -1.77 -3.82 6.76
C ALA A 15 -1.92 -3.14 5.40
N GLY A 16 -1.72 -1.82 5.35
CA GLY A 16 -1.78 -1.07 4.10
C GLY A 16 -0.69 -1.48 3.09
N ALA A 17 0.53 -1.67 3.56
CA ALA A 17 1.63 -2.12 2.72
C ALA A 17 1.37 -3.54 2.17
N LYS A 18 0.86 -4.44 3.00
CA LYS A 18 0.48 -5.80 2.57
C LYS A 18 -0.60 -5.77 1.50
N MET A 19 -1.60 -4.92 1.66
CA MET A 19 -2.65 -4.76 0.64
C MET A 19 -2.09 -4.22 -0.67
N ALA A 20 -1.21 -3.23 -0.60
CA ALA A 20 -0.58 -2.66 -1.79
C ALA A 20 0.24 -3.71 -2.54
N ILE A 21 1.05 -4.49 -1.83
CA ILE A 21 1.86 -5.56 -2.42
C ILE A 21 0.94 -6.61 -3.09
N ALA A 22 -0.13 -6.99 -2.42
CA ALA A 22 -1.09 -7.95 -2.98
C ALA A 22 -1.73 -7.42 -4.26
N SER A 23 -2.11 -6.14 -4.29
CA SER A 23 -2.70 -5.51 -5.49
C SER A 23 -1.71 -5.45 -6.64
N LEU A 24 -0.45 -5.10 -6.36
CA LEU A 24 0.60 -5.07 -7.36
C LEU A 24 0.88 -6.47 -7.92
N ASP A 25 0.88 -7.49 -7.05
CA ASP A 25 1.06 -8.88 -7.47
C ASP A 25 -0.08 -9.38 -8.36
N ASP A 26 -1.31 -8.92 -8.10
CA ASP A 26 -2.47 -9.32 -8.90
C ASP A 26 -2.39 -8.84 -10.35
N VAL A 27 -1.73 -7.72 -10.60
CA VAL A 27 -1.71 -7.09 -11.93
C VAL A 27 -0.35 -7.18 -12.65
N LYS A 28 0.71 -7.54 -11.96
CA LYS A 28 2.08 -7.49 -12.52
C LYS A 28 2.25 -8.32 -13.80
N ASP A 29 1.58 -9.46 -13.88
CA ASP A 29 1.70 -10.38 -15.02
C ASP A 29 0.72 -10.04 -16.14
N ARG A 30 -0.10 -9.02 -15.97
CA ARG A 30 -1.14 -8.61 -16.93
C ARG A 30 -0.75 -7.38 -17.72
N THR A 31 0.36 -6.73 -17.36
CA THR A 31 0.84 -5.54 -18.06
C THR A 31 1.61 -5.93 -19.30
N GLN A 32 1.41 -5.17 -20.39
CA GLN A 32 2.12 -5.37 -21.66
C GLN A 32 3.32 -4.42 -21.78
N ASN A 33 3.19 -3.20 -21.28
CA ASN A 33 4.22 -2.18 -21.38
C ASN A 33 5.35 -2.45 -20.40
N THR A 34 6.60 -2.53 -20.89
CA THR A 34 7.77 -2.84 -20.08
C THR A 34 8.09 -1.76 -19.06
N GLU A 35 7.83 -0.49 -19.38
CA GLU A 35 8.04 0.60 -18.42
C GLU A 35 7.02 0.55 -17.29
N LEU A 36 5.77 0.27 -17.60
CA LEU A 36 4.74 0.09 -16.57
C LEU A 36 5.10 -1.08 -15.66
N GLN A 37 5.52 -2.21 -16.23
CA GLN A 37 5.98 -3.35 -15.44
C GLN A 37 7.10 -2.96 -14.48
N LYS A 38 8.07 -2.19 -14.95
CA LYS A 38 9.19 -1.71 -14.14
C LYS A 38 8.72 -0.82 -13.00
N ILE A 39 7.83 0.13 -13.29
CA ILE A 39 7.28 1.04 -12.29
C ILE A 39 6.57 0.24 -11.17
N LEU A 40 5.73 -0.72 -11.56
CA LEU A 40 5.00 -1.54 -10.60
C LEU A 40 5.95 -2.39 -9.75
N LEU A 41 6.97 -2.97 -10.35
CA LEU A 41 7.95 -3.77 -9.63
C LEU A 41 8.77 -2.94 -8.65
N GLU A 42 9.23 -1.76 -9.06
CA GLU A 42 9.97 -0.85 -8.20
C GLU A 42 9.12 -0.41 -7.00
N SER A 43 7.86 -0.07 -7.24
CA SER A 43 6.95 0.31 -6.17
C SER A 43 6.72 -0.84 -5.19
N ARG A 44 6.56 -2.06 -5.70
CA ARG A 44 6.42 -3.25 -4.87
C ARG A 44 7.63 -3.42 -3.94
N GLN A 45 8.83 -3.25 -4.48
CA GLN A 45 10.06 -3.34 -3.68
C GLN A 45 10.11 -2.27 -2.60
N GLN A 46 9.71 -1.05 -2.91
CA GLN A 46 9.65 0.04 -1.93
C GLN A 46 8.65 -0.26 -0.81
N HIS A 47 7.49 -0.81 -1.14
CA HIS A 47 6.52 -1.24 -0.14
C HIS A 47 7.08 -2.35 0.76
N GLU A 48 7.80 -3.32 0.18
CA GLU A 48 8.42 -4.39 0.96
C GLU A 48 9.47 -3.86 1.94
N LEU A 49 10.30 -2.92 1.52
CA LEU A 49 11.33 -2.33 2.39
C LEU A 49 10.69 -1.60 3.58
N ILE A 50 9.63 -0.84 3.33
CA ILE A 50 8.90 -0.17 4.39
C ILE A 50 8.27 -1.19 5.35
N MET A 51 7.68 -2.23 4.80
CA MET A 51 7.06 -3.30 5.59
C MET A 51 8.10 -3.98 6.51
N GLU A 52 9.30 -4.24 6.00
CA GLU A 52 10.39 -4.81 6.80
C GLU A 52 10.78 -3.90 7.96
N GLU A 53 10.86 -2.60 7.73
CA GLU A 53 11.14 -1.63 8.78
C GLU A 53 10.04 -1.61 9.85
N ILE A 54 8.79 -1.69 9.41
CA ILE A 54 7.64 -1.76 10.33
C ILE A 54 7.76 -3.02 11.21
N HIS A 55 8.06 -4.17 10.61
CA HIS A 55 8.19 -5.44 11.33
C HIS A 55 9.30 -5.38 12.38
N LYS A 56 10.44 -4.78 12.02
CA LYS A 56 11.55 -4.59 12.97
C LYS A 56 11.12 -3.76 14.17
N LEU A 57 10.40 -2.66 13.92
CA LEU A 57 9.93 -1.80 15.01
C LEU A 57 8.89 -2.50 15.87
N LEU A 58 7.93 -3.19 15.27
CA LEU A 58 6.91 -3.93 16.01
C LEU A 58 7.54 -5.04 16.85
N ASP A 59 8.51 -5.76 16.29
CA ASP A 59 9.24 -6.80 17.01
C ASP A 59 10.02 -6.23 18.20
N SER A 60 10.65 -5.06 18.02
CA SER A 60 11.38 -4.40 19.09
C SER A 60 10.47 -3.95 20.25
N ILE A 61 9.21 -3.67 19.95
CA ILE A 61 8.20 -3.31 20.96
C ILE A 61 7.59 -4.57 21.60
N GLY A 62 7.77 -5.75 20.97
CA GLY A 62 7.24 -7.01 21.47
C GLY A 62 5.80 -7.29 21.05
N THR A 63 5.35 -6.72 19.93
CA THR A 63 4.00 -6.92 19.41
C THR A 63 4.03 -7.52 18.02
N GLY A 64 2.94 -8.17 17.63
CA GLY A 64 2.81 -8.79 16.32
C GLY A 64 2.29 -7.83 15.25
N GLU A 65 2.25 -8.34 14.02
CA GLU A 65 1.76 -7.63 12.85
C GLU A 65 0.22 -7.65 12.80
N LYS A 66 -0.35 -6.69 12.06
CA LYS A 66 -1.78 -6.68 11.75
C LYS A 66 -1.98 -7.19 10.33
N GLU A 67 -2.85 -8.19 10.17
CA GLU A 67 -3.24 -8.64 8.84
C GLU A 67 -4.26 -7.68 8.22
N PRO A 68 -4.26 -7.52 6.88
CA PRO A 68 -5.29 -6.75 6.19
C PRO A 68 -6.66 -7.33 6.48
N ASN A 69 -7.69 -6.47 6.46
CA ASN A 69 -9.07 -6.92 6.63
C ASN A 69 -9.40 -7.95 5.54
N PRO A 70 -9.73 -9.21 5.91
CA PRO A 70 -9.99 -10.25 4.91
C PRO A 70 -11.13 -9.89 3.96
N MET A 71 -12.18 -9.24 4.46
CA MET A 71 -13.31 -8.83 3.62
C MET A 71 -12.88 -7.77 2.60
N ALA A 72 -12.14 -6.74 3.02
CA ALA A 72 -11.65 -5.71 2.13
C ALA A 72 -10.74 -6.30 1.05
N ARG A 73 -9.86 -7.22 1.43
CA ARG A 73 -8.97 -7.91 0.49
C ARG A 73 -9.75 -8.73 -0.53
N SER A 74 -10.75 -9.50 -0.08
CA SER A 74 -11.60 -10.31 -0.95
C SER A 74 -12.35 -9.44 -1.95
N MET A 75 -12.92 -8.33 -1.48
CA MET A 75 -13.65 -7.40 -2.36
C MET A 75 -12.72 -6.79 -3.40
N SER A 76 -11.52 -6.39 -3.00
CA SER A 76 -10.52 -5.84 -3.92
C SER A 76 -10.13 -6.87 -4.99
N ALA A 77 -9.87 -8.11 -4.60
CA ALA A 77 -9.51 -9.18 -5.53
C ALA A 77 -10.64 -9.47 -6.52
N VAL A 78 -11.88 -9.50 -6.04
CA VAL A 78 -13.06 -9.70 -6.90
C VAL A 78 -13.18 -8.56 -7.90
N LYS A 79 -13.08 -7.32 -7.44
CA LYS A 79 -13.16 -6.14 -8.30
C LYS A 79 -12.07 -6.18 -9.37
N THR A 80 -10.83 -6.48 -9.00
CA THR A 80 -9.71 -6.58 -9.92
C THR A 80 -9.94 -7.69 -10.93
N GLY A 81 -10.35 -8.87 -10.48
CA GLY A 81 -10.59 -10.02 -11.35
C GLY A 81 -11.69 -9.77 -12.37
N VAL A 82 -12.80 -9.16 -11.94
CA VAL A 82 -13.91 -8.83 -12.84
C VAL A 82 -13.46 -7.80 -13.87
N LYS A 83 -12.82 -6.73 -13.44
CA LYS A 83 -12.38 -5.66 -14.36
C LYS A 83 -11.33 -6.17 -15.33
N MET A 84 -10.34 -6.93 -14.86
CA MET A 84 -9.29 -7.48 -15.72
C MET A 84 -9.80 -8.58 -16.65
N GLY A 85 -10.85 -9.29 -16.26
CA GLY A 85 -11.52 -10.27 -17.13
C GLY A 85 -12.25 -9.64 -18.30
N LEU A 86 -12.74 -8.39 -18.12
CA LEU A 86 -13.40 -7.63 -19.18
C LEU A 86 -12.41 -6.86 -20.05
N ASP A 87 -11.32 -6.37 -19.45
CA ASP A 87 -10.31 -5.54 -20.11
C ASP A 87 -9.00 -5.66 -19.33
N ASP A 88 -8.00 -6.31 -19.89
CA ASP A 88 -6.68 -6.49 -19.30
C ASP A 88 -5.63 -5.54 -19.87
N SER A 89 -6.06 -4.38 -20.39
CA SER A 89 -5.15 -3.37 -20.92
C SER A 89 -4.29 -2.72 -19.84
N ASP A 90 -3.18 -2.12 -20.27
CA ASP A 90 -2.33 -1.32 -19.39
C ASP A 90 -3.11 -0.17 -18.76
N GLN A 91 -4.05 0.43 -19.52
CA GLN A 91 -4.93 1.48 -19.01
C GLN A 91 -5.77 0.98 -17.83
N THR A 92 -6.31 -0.23 -17.91
CA THR A 92 -7.09 -0.83 -16.83
C THR A 92 -6.23 -1.08 -15.60
N VAL A 93 -5.01 -1.59 -15.79
CA VAL A 93 -4.06 -1.78 -14.70
C VAL A 93 -3.74 -0.44 -14.02
N ALA A 94 -3.43 0.58 -14.80
CA ALA A 94 -3.13 1.92 -14.27
C ALA A 94 -4.32 2.50 -13.50
N ASP A 95 -5.52 2.32 -14.00
CA ASP A 95 -6.75 2.78 -13.36
C ASP A 95 -6.97 2.10 -12.01
N LEU A 96 -6.85 0.78 -11.96
CA LEU A 96 -7.02 0.01 -10.71
C LEU A 96 -5.99 0.41 -9.65
N ILE A 97 -4.73 0.54 -10.04
CA ILE A 97 -3.65 0.90 -9.11
C ILE A 97 -3.82 2.34 -8.63
N THR A 98 -4.21 3.25 -9.52
CA THR A 98 -4.47 4.65 -9.12
C THR A 98 -5.59 4.72 -8.08
N ASP A 99 -6.67 3.99 -8.29
CA ASP A 99 -7.78 3.93 -7.32
C ASP A 99 -7.31 3.38 -5.97
N GLY A 100 -6.54 2.30 -6.00
CA GLY A 100 -6.00 1.70 -4.78
C GLY A 100 -5.08 2.64 -4.01
N CYS A 101 -4.19 3.34 -4.71
CA CYS A 101 -3.31 4.33 -4.11
C CYS A 101 -4.10 5.50 -3.50
N GLY A 102 -5.13 5.97 -4.18
CA GLY A 102 -5.98 7.03 -3.65
C GLY A 102 -6.64 6.65 -2.34
N MET A 103 -7.16 5.45 -2.25
CA MET A 103 -7.74 4.91 -1.03
C MET A 103 -6.69 4.76 0.08
N GLY A 104 -5.52 4.25 -0.26
CA GLY A 104 -4.41 4.06 0.67
C GLY A 104 -3.90 5.37 1.24
N ILE A 105 -3.66 6.37 0.39
CA ILE A 105 -3.21 7.70 0.79
C ILE A 105 -4.21 8.33 1.75
N LYS A 106 -5.48 8.27 1.42
CA LYS A 106 -6.55 8.79 2.27
C LYS A 106 -6.55 8.11 3.65
N SER A 107 -6.49 6.79 3.67
CA SER A 107 -6.50 6.03 4.92
C SER A 107 -5.29 6.35 5.80
N LEU A 108 -4.11 6.44 5.19
CA LEU A 108 -2.87 6.74 5.92
C LEU A 108 -2.91 8.13 6.55
N HIS A 109 -3.44 9.12 5.85
CA HIS A 109 -3.63 10.45 6.42
C HIS A 109 -4.61 10.44 7.59
N LYS A 110 -5.69 9.67 7.47
CA LYS A 110 -6.65 9.50 8.58
C LYS A 110 -5.98 8.90 9.81
N TYR A 111 -5.13 7.91 9.63
CA TYR A 111 -4.41 7.29 10.75
C TYR A 111 -3.39 8.24 11.38
N LEU A 112 -2.68 9.04 10.57
CA LEU A 112 -1.81 10.08 11.11
C LEU A 112 -2.57 11.07 11.99
N ASN A 113 -3.78 11.42 11.58
CA ASN A 113 -4.62 12.34 12.33
C ASN A 113 -5.24 11.69 13.57
N GLN A 114 -5.49 10.39 13.51
CA GLN A 114 -6.09 9.63 14.62
C GLN A 114 -5.05 9.32 15.72
N TYR A 115 -3.86 8.89 15.31
CA TYR A 115 -2.81 8.47 16.23
C TYR A 115 -1.77 9.58 16.43
N VAL A 116 -2.25 10.73 16.91
CA VAL A 116 -1.44 11.96 16.99
C VAL A 116 -0.27 11.85 17.98
N ALA A 117 -0.40 10.99 18.99
CA ALA A 117 0.64 10.81 20.00
C ALA A 117 1.73 9.80 19.57
N ALA A 118 1.60 9.19 18.39
CA ALA A 118 2.61 8.26 17.90
C ALA A 118 3.98 8.93 17.81
N GLU A 119 5.03 8.16 18.09
CA GLU A 119 6.40 8.67 18.07
C GLU A 119 6.84 9.08 16.68
N THR A 120 7.83 9.95 16.62
CA THR A 120 8.34 10.52 15.36
C THR A 120 8.71 9.45 14.35
N THR A 121 9.34 8.36 14.79
CA THR A 121 9.76 7.26 13.89
C THR A 121 8.56 6.60 13.23
N ALA A 122 7.51 6.30 13.99
CA ALA A 122 6.29 5.68 13.44
C ALA A 122 5.59 6.62 12.46
N ARG A 123 5.50 7.90 12.81
CA ARG A 123 4.89 8.90 11.93
C ARG A 123 5.69 9.09 10.65
N ALA A 124 7.03 9.07 10.75
CA ALA A 124 7.90 9.18 9.58
C ALA A 124 7.71 8.00 8.62
N ILE A 125 7.57 6.79 9.14
CA ILE A 125 7.30 5.59 8.32
C ILE A 125 5.97 5.73 7.59
N CYS A 126 4.93 6.18 8.27
CA CYS A 126 3.63 6.41 7.64
C CYS A 126 3.74 7.43 6.50
N ARG A 127 4.47 8.52 6.70
CA ARG A 127 4.70 9.52 5.65
C ARG A 127 5.53 8.98 4.50
N MET A 128 6.49 8.11 4.76
CA MET A 128 7.24 7.42 3.71
C MET A 128 6.34 6.55 2.85
N LEU A 129 5.42 5.83 3.47
CA LEU A 129 4.46 4.99 2.74
C LEU A 129 3.54 5.85 1.89
N ILE A 130 3.05 6.96 2.42
CA ILE A 130 2.25 7.93 1.65
C ILE A 130 3.04 8.42 0.44
N ALA A 131 4.30 8.78 0.63
CA ALA A 131 5.16 9.29 -0.44
C ALA A 131 5.36 8.25 -1.55
N VAL A 132 5.55 6.99 -1.19
CA VAL A 132 5.70 5.89 -2.16
C VAL A 132 4.42 5.75 -2.99
N GLU A 133 3.26 5.84 -2.36
CA GLU A 133 1.98 5.74 -3.07
C GLU A 133 1.73 6.95 -3.96
N GLU A 134 2.04 8.16 -3.49
CA GLU A 134 1.94 9.37 -4.30
C GLU A 134 2.87 9.32 -5.51
N GLN A 135 4.10 8.80 -5.33
CA GLN A 135 5.04 8.63 -6.43
C GLN A 135 4.51 7.65 -7.47
N LEU A 136 3.92 6.55 -7.01
CA LEU A 136 3.33 5.56 -7.91
C LEU A 136 2.22 6.18 -8.77
N VAL A 137 1.33 6.96 -8.16
CA VAL A 137 0.27 7.67 -8.89
C VAL A 137 0.88 8.60 -9.96
N CYS A 138 1.93 9.35 -9.60
CA CYS A 138 2.63 10.21 -10.56
C CYS A 138 3.21 9.43 -11.72
N ASP A 139 3.84 8.29 -11.44
CA ASP A 139 4.55 7.53 -12.45
C ASP A 139 3.62 6.80 -13.42
N ILE A 140 2.43 6.39 -12.95
CA ILE A 140 1.51 5.60 -13.77
C ILE A 140 0.44 6.44 -14.48
N LYS A 141 0.29 7.71 -14.16
CA LYS A 141 -0.80 8.54 -14.73
C LYS A 141 -0.74 8.65 -16.26
N ARG A 142 0.42 8.54 -16.85
CA ARG A 142 0.57 8.58 -18.32
C ARG A 142 0.00 7.33 -19.01
N PHE A 143 -0.32 6.29 -18.25
CA PHE A 143 -0.93 5.07 -18.77
C PHE A 143 -2.45 5.03 -18.60
N LEU A 144 -3.01 6.05 -17.95
CA LEU A 144 -4.45 6.18 -17.74
C LEU A 144 -5.22 6.45 -19.04
#